data_13033f74807ddc84b31ba3708cc84057
#
_entry.id   13033f74807ddc84b31ba3708cc84057
#
_cell.length_a   1.000
_cell.length_b   1.000
_cell.length_c   1.000
_cell.angle_alpha   90.00
_cell.angle_beta   90.00
_cell.angle_gamma   90.00
#
_symmetry.space_group_name_H-M   'P 1'
#
loop_
_entity.id
_entity.type
_entity.pdbx_description
1 polymer ?
#
loop_
_entity_poly.entity_id
_entity_poly.type
_entity_poly.pdbx_seq_one_letter_code
_entity_poly.pdbx_strand_id
1 'polypeptide(L)'
;VRRALHYEISRQIRVVNDGGELVQSTRRWDDDIGETQQRRTKEDAHDYRYFPDPDLLPVKTEEIIKKMSLQVPELPHQKAERFVRDFSVSQYDASVLSSDRDLALYFEETANESDAKKKVANWVINNVLAVLNERDLKVAQCPVSPSKLALIIKLVESGKISNNQAKEIFAVLFDNP
;
A
#
# COMPACT_ATOMS: atom_id res chain seq x y z
N VAL A 1 9.13 13.54 23.61
CA VAL A 1 8.74 12.23 23.04
C VAL A 1 9.75 11.75 22.00
N ARG A 2 10.06 12.53 20.91
CA ARG A 2 10.97 12.10 19.82
C ARG A 2 12.36 11.68 20.33
N ARG A 3 13.00 12.48 21.20
CA ARG A 3 14.32 12.16 21.80
C ARG A 3 14.28 10.86 22.59
N ALA A 4 13.22 10.67 23.41
CA ALA A 4 13.02 9.46 24.19
C ALA A 4 12.92 8.19 23.33
N LEU A 5 12.18 8.27 22.20
CA LEU A 5 12.05 7.14 21.25
C LEU A 5 13.39 6.80 20.60
N HIS A 6 14.15 7.80 20.14
CA HIS A 6 15.47 7.55 19.54
C HIS A 6 16.43 6.91 20.53
N TYR A 7 16.48 7.40 21.76
CA TYR A 7 17.32 6.79 22.81
C TYR A 7 16.90 5.34 23.07
N GLU A 8 15.60 5.10 23.22
CA GLU A 8 15.09 3.77 23.56
C GLU A 8 15.35 2.75 22.44
N ILE A 9 15.20 3.14 21.18
CA ILE A 9 15.58 2.30 20.03
C ILE A 9 17.06 1.92 20.10
N SER A 10 17.94 2.91 20.31
CA SER A 10 19.39 2.67 20.42
C SER A 10 19.76 1.81 21.61
N ARG A 11 19.07 1.99 22.75
CA ARG A 11 19.27 1.15 23.93
C ARG A 11 18.87 -0.30 23.66
N GLN A 12 17.70 -0.51 23.07
CA GLN A 12 17.20 -1.86 22.78
C GLN A 12 18.10 -2.60 21.78
N ILE A 13 18.56 -1.92 20.73
CA ILE A 13 19.51 -2.48 19.78
C ILE A 13 20.80 -2.93 20.50
N ARG A 14 21.34 -2.11 21.41
CA ARG A 14 22.52 -2.48 22.20
C ARG A 14 22.28 -3.73 23.05
N VAL A 15 21.18 -3.76 23.80
CA VAL A 15 20.84 -4.92 24.64
C VAL A 15 20.76 -6.21 23.84
N VAL A 16 20.12 -6.18 22.66
CA VAL A 16 20.01 -7.36 21.79
C VAL A 16 21.36 -7.75 21.20
N ASN A 17 22.16 -6.78 20.76
CA ASN A 17 23.51 -7.05 20.21
C ASN A 17 24.47 -7.63 21.25
N ASP A 18 24.30 -7.24 22.52
CA ASP A 18 25.08 -7.75 23.67
C ASP A 18 24.55 -9.11 24.18
N GLY A 19 23.55 -9.69 23.50
CA GLY A 19 22.95 -11.00 23.86
C GLY A 19 21.99 -10.94 25.05
N GLY A 20 21.56 -9.75 25.46
CA GLY A 20 20.58 -9.55 26.53
C GLY A 20 19.13 -9.70 26.05
N GLU A 21 18.23 -9.93 27.00
CA GLU A 21 16.79 -10.01 26.75
C GLU A 21 16.11 -8.66 26.98
N LEU A 22 15.12 -8.36 26.15
CA LEU A 22 14.28 -7.17 26.32
C LEU A 22 13.07 -7.50 27.18
N VAL A 23 13.03 -6.95 28.36
CA VAL A 23 11.88 -7.06 29.27
C VAL A 23 10.93 -5.89 29.05
N GLN A 24 9.63 -6.20 28.93
CA GLN A 24 8.61 -5.17 28.81
C GLN A 24 8.55 -4.31 30.08
N SER A 25 8.79 -3.02 29.94
CA SER A 25 8.83 -2.10 31.05
C SER A 25 8.28 -0.72 30.70
N THR A 26 7.68 -0.07 31.70
CA THR A 26 7.35 1.35 31.60
C THR A 26 8.62 2.16 31.88
N ARG A 27 8.96 3.08 30.99
CA ARG A 27 10.14 3.94 31.13
C ARG A 27 9.75 5.41 31.09
N ARG A 28 10.46 6.23 31.85
CA ARG A 28 10.32 7.69 31.87
C ARG A 28 11.53 8.31 31.20
N TRP A 29 11.31 9.32 30.37
CA TRP A 29 12.38 10.15 29.85
C TRP A 29 12.86 11.13 30.92
N ASP A 30 14.17 11.21 31.10
CA ASP A 30 14.85 12.18 31.92
C ASP A 30 15.55 13.19 31.01
N ASP A 31 15.11 14.45 31.07
CA ASP A 31 15.64 15.49 30.20
C ASP A 31 17.05 15.96 30.63
N ASP A 32 17.40 15.81 31.91
CA ASP A 32 18.66 16.29 32.46
C ASP A 32 19.84 15.40 32.04
N ILE A 33 19.63 14.09 32.05
CA ILE A 33 20.63 13.12 31.65
C ILE A 33 20.46 12.62 30.21
N GLY A 34 19.33 12.95 29.55
CA GLY A 34 19.04 12.57 28.17
C GLY A 34 18.80 11.07 27.98
N GLU A 35 18.28 10.37 28.97
CA GLU A 35 18.09 8.92 28.98
C GLU A 35 16.68 8.51 29.40
N THR A 36 16.33 7.25 29.13
CA THR A 36 15.11 6.64 29.66
C THR A 36 15.42 5.84 30.92
N GLN A 37 14.72 6.12 32.01
CA GLN A 37 14.80 5.38 33.26
C GLN A 37 13.64 4.39 33.39
N GLN A 38 13.95 3.16 33.80
CA GLN A 38 12.95 2.15 34.07
C GLN A 38 12.15 2.50 35.35
N ARG A 39 10.82 2.49 35.26
CA ARG A 39 9.93 2.77 36.39
C ARG A 39 9.29 1.50 36.91
N ARG A 40 8.70 0.69 36.05
CA ARG A 40 7.98 -0.52 36.39
C ARG A 40 8.24 -1.58 35.35
N THR A 41 8.59 -2.78 35.75
CA THR A 41 8.57 -3.98 34.92
C THR A 41 7.14 -4.51 34.85
N LYS A 42 6.73 -4.92 33.66
CA LYS A 42 5.49 -5.68 33.49
C LYS A 42 5.87 -7.16 33.45
N GLU A 43 6.26 -7.67 34.63
CA GLU A 43 6.79 -9.03 34.70
C GLU A 43 5.76 -10.13 34.47
N ASP A 44 4.45 -9.84 34.59
CA ASP A 44 3.45 -10.88 34.38
C ASP A 44 2.21 -10.34 33.66
N ALA A 45 2.02 -10.77 32.43
CA ALA A 45 0.73 -10.69 31.73
C ALA A 45 -0.37 -11.52 32.46
N HIS A 46 0.03 -12.34 33.43
CA HIS A 46 -0.86 -13.16 34.26
C HIS A 46 -1.79 -12.36 35.18
N ASP A 47 -1.47 -11.11 35.49
CA ASP A 47 -2.29 -10.29 36.38
C ASP A 47 -3.52 -9.66 35.74
N TYR A 48 -3.66 -9.75 34.37
CA TYR A 48 -4.83 -9.23 33.68
C TYR A 48 -6.05 -10.16 33.74
N ARG A 49 -5.90 -11.38 34.26
CA ARG A 49 -7.00 -12.35 34.46
C ARG A 49 -7.97 -12.41 33.27
N TYR A 50 -7.45 -12.63 32.07
CA TYR A 50 -8.25 -12.86 30.88
C TYR A 50 -9.02 -14.16 31.02
N PHE A 51 -10.21 -14.10 31.60
CA PHE A 51 -11.17 -15.20 31.62
C PHE A 51 -12.42 -14.78 30.85
N PRO A 52 -13.12 -15.73 30.22
CA PRO A 52 -14.38 -15.43 29.55
C PRO A 52 -15.36 -14.80 30.51
N ASP A 53 -16.04 -13.72 30.06
CA ASP A 53 -17.13 -13.11 30.84
C ASP A 53 -18.26 -14.14 30.96
N PRO A 54 -18.74 -14.46 32.17
CA PRO A 54 -19.78 -15.48 32.35
C PRO A 54 -21.13 -15.08 31.73
N ASP A 55 -21.35 -13.80 31.51
CA ASP A 55 -22.58 -13.28 30.91
C ASP A 55 -22.55 -13.27 29.37
N LEU A 56 -21.37 -13.55 28.76
CA LEU A 56 -21.21 -13.58 27.32
C LEU A 56 -21.06 -15.02 26.83
N LEU A 57 -21.96 -15.41 25.92
CA LEU A 57 -21.86 -16.71 25.26
C LEU A 57 -20.70 -16.70 24.23
N PRO A 58 -19.94 -17.80 24.14
CA PRO A 58 -18.92 -17.94 23.12
C PRO A 58 -19.52 -17.79 21.71
N VAL A 59 -18.95 -16.88 20.92
CA VAL A 59 -19.35 -16.70 19.53
C VAL A 59 -18.68 -17.77 18.67
N LYS A 60 -19.47 -18.60 18.00
CA LYS A 60 -18.96 -19.57 17.03
C LYS A 60 -18.59 -18.85 15.75
N THR A 61 -17.29 -18.66 15.53
CA THR A 61 -16.77 -17.87 14.40
C THR A 61 -16.38 -18.71 13.19
N GLU A 62 -16.33 -20.05 13.31
CA GLU A 62 -15.78 -20.95 12.26
C GLU A 62 -16.53 -20.82 10.93
N GLU A 63 -17.87 -20.81 10.98
CA GLU A 63 -18.68 -20.65 9.77
C GLU A 63 -18.56 -19.24 9.17
N ILE A 64 -18.48 -18.24 10.01
CA ILE A 64 -18.29 -16.82 9.60
C ILE A 64 -16.93 -16.69 8.94
N ILE A 65 -15.86 -17.17 9.58
CA ILE A 65 -14.51 -17.14 9.04
C ILE A 65 -14.44 -17.88 7.70
N LYS A 66 -15.02 -19.09 7.61
CA LYS A 66 -15.05 -19.87 6.38
C LYS A 66 -15.80 -19.15 5.25
N LYS A 67 -16.89 -18.47 5.56
CA LYS A 67 -17.65 -17.67 4.59
C LYS A 67 -16.88 -16.43 4.18
N MET A 68 -16.28 -15.71 5.13
CA MET A 68 -15.54 -14.47 4.88
C MET A 68 -14.22 -14.74 4.15
N SER A 69 -13.52 -15.85 4.42
CA SER A 69 -12.28 -16.17 3.72
C SER A 69 -12.45 -16.36 2.21
N LEU A 70 -13.66 -16.74 1.76
CA LEU A 70 -14.00 -16.83 0.33
C LEU A 70 -14.25 -15.46 -0.31
N GLN A 71 -14.45 -14.42 0.49
CA GLN A 71 -14.75 -13.06 0.04
C GLN A 71 -13.57 -12.10 0.21
N VAL A 72 -12.47 -12.57 0.81
CA VAL A 72 -11.26 -11.74 0.95
C VAL A 72 -10.69 -11.46 -0.43
N PRO A 73 -10.60 -10.18 -0.84
CA PRO A 73 -10.00 -9.84 -2.13
C PRO A 73 -8.50 -10.10 -2.12
N GLU A 74 -7.92 -10.18 -3.31
CA GLU A 74 -6.47 -10.26 -3.46
C GLU A 74 -5.77 -9.10 -2.71
N LEU A 75 -4.80 -9.44 -1.87
CA LEU A 75 -4.08 -8.46 -1.08
C LEU A 75 -3.07 -7.65 -1.94
N PRO A 76 -2.73 -6.39 -1.56
CA PRO A 76 -1.85 -5.55 -2.37
C PRO A 76 -0.52 -6.19 -2.74
N HIS A 77 0.13 -6.92 -1.82
CA HIS A 77 1.40 -7.60 -2.11
C HIS A 77 1.24 -8.76 -3.09
N GLN A 78 0.16 -9.55 -3.00
CA GLN A 78 -0.15 -10.62 -3.95
C GLN A 78 -0.44 -10.05 -5.34
N LYS A 79 -1.16 -8.92 -5.38
CA LYS A 79 -1.45 -8.18 -6.61
C LYS A 79 -0.17 -7.64 -7.25
N ALA A 80 0.75 -7.07 -6.46
CA ALA A 80 2.05 -6.64 -6.96
C ALA A 80 2.86 -7.78 -7.57
N GLU A 81 2.94 -8.93 -6.89
CA GLU A 81 3.61 -10.13 -7.41
C GLU A 81 2.97 -10.62 -8.71
N ARG A 82 1.65 -10.60 -8.78
CA ARG A 82 0.92 -10.95 -10.00
C ARG A 82 1.20 -9.96 -11.13
N PHE A 83 1.26 -8.67 -10.87
CA PHE A 83 1.61 -7.66 -11.88
C PHE A 83 3.00 -7.87 -12.47
N VAL A 84 3.99 -8.19 -11.62
CA VAL A 84 5.34 -8.54 -12.09
C VAL A 84 5.30 -9.78 -12.99
N ARG A 85 4.61 -10.85 -12.55
CA ARG A 85 4.54 -12.12 -13.25
C ARG A 85 3.76 -12.02 -14.56
N ASP A 86 2.55 -11.47 -14.53
CA ASP A 86 1.58 -11.56 -15.62
C ASP A 86 1.70 -10.38 -16.61
N PHE A 87 2.13 -9.20 -16.11
CA PHE A 87 2.26 -7.99 -16.92
C PHE A 87 3.72 -7.61 -17.20
N SER A 88 4.68 -8.34 -16.61
CA SER A 88 6.12 -8.11 -16.79
C SER A 88 6.57 -6.67 -16.47
N VAL A 89 5.89 -6.03 -15.50
CA VAL A 89 6.27 -4.72 -14.98
C VAL A 89 7.38 -4.86 -13.93
N SER A 90 8.08 -3.76 -13.61
CA SER A 90 9.11 -3.80 -12.57
C SER A 90 8.49 -3.98 -11.18
N GLN A 91 9.28 -4.50 -10.22
CA GLN A 91 8.85 -4.62 -8.82
C GLN A 91 8.40 -3.27 -8.25
N TYR A 92 9.12 -2.20 -8.59
CA TYR A 92 8.79 -0.85 -8.16
C TYR A 92 7.45 -0.39 -8.74
N ASP A 93 7.26 -0.51 -10.06
CA ASP A 93 6.01 -0.11 -10.72
C ASP A 93 4.82 -0.92 -10.20
N ALA A 94 5.00 -2.23 -10.01
CA ALA A 94 3.98 -3.10 -9.43
C ALA A 94 3.59 -2.66 -8.01
N SER A 95 4.56 -2.27 -7.19
CA SER A 95 4.33 -1.73 -5.85
C SER A 95 3.53 -0.43 -5.88
N VAL A 96 3.87 0.50 -6.78
CA VAL A 96 3.13 1.76 -6.97
C VAL A 96 1.71 1.48 -7.44
N LEU A 97 1.54 0.66 -8.47
CA LEU A 97 0.23 0.34 -9.06
C LEU A 97 -0.70 -0.43 -8.12
N SER A 98 -0.15 -1.19 -7.17
CA SER A 98 -0.94 -1.95 -6.18
C SER A 98 -1.17 -1.20 -4.87
N SER A 99 -0.62 0.01 -4.70
CA SER A 99 -0.71 0.79 -3.46
C SER A 99 -2.14 1.29 -3.17
N ASP A 100 -2.94 1.47 -4.20
CA ASP A 100 -4.34 1.87 -4.13
C ASP A 100 -5.20 0.91 -4.95
N ARG A 101 -6.41 0.59 -4.45
CA ARG A 101 -7.31 -0.36 -5.08
C ARG A 101 -7.82 0.13 -6.44
N ASP A 102 -8.23 1.40 -6.50
CA ASP A 102 -8.83 1.97 -7.71
C ASP A 102 -7.75 2.13 -8.81
N LEU A 103 -6.52 2.47 -8.39
CA LEU A 103 -5.38 2.52 -9.28
C LEU A 103 -5.05 1.14 -9.87
N ALA A 104 -5.04 0.12 -9.03
CA ALA A 104 -4.79 -1.24 -9.47
C ALA A 104 -5.84 -1.72 -10.47
N LEU A 105 -7.12 -1.44 -10.22
CA LEU A 105 -8.21 -1.79 -11.13
C LEU A 105 -8.09 -1.04 -12.45
N TYR A 106 -7.86 0.27 -12.41
CA TYR A 106 -7.67 1.10 -13.59
C TYR A 106 -6.51 0.60 -14.47
N PHE A 107 -5.38 0.25 -13.83
CA PHE A 107 -4.24 -0.34 -14.53
C PHE A 107 -4.59 -1.69 -15.15
N GLU A 108 -5.22 -2.60 -14.40
CA GLU A 108 -5.59 -3.94 -14.89
C GLU A 108 -6.53 -3.88 -16.09
N GLU A 109 -7.57 -3.05 -16.02
CA GLU A 109 -8.51 -2.86 -17.12
C GLU A 109 -7.81 -2.33 -18.35
N THR A 110 -6.95 -1.30 -18.21
CA THR A 110 -6.17 -0.76 -19.33
C THR A 110 -5.21 -1.79 -19.91
N ALA A 111 -4.51 -2.55 -19.05
CA ALA A 111 -3.52 -3.54 -19.47
C ALA A 111 -4.13 -4.75 -20.15
N ASN A 112 -5.36 -5.11 -19.80
CA ASN A 112 -6.09 -6.21 -20.45
C ASN A 112 -6.53 -5.86 -21.89
N GLU A 113 -6.70 -4.59 -22.18
CA GLU A 113 -7.06 -4.12 -23.53
C GLU A 113 -5.81 -3.79 -24.40
N SER A 114 -4.61 -3.94 -23.88
CA SER A 114 -3.36 -3.59 -24.57
C SER A 114 -2.33 -4.71 -24.50
N ASP A 115 -1.65 -4.98 -25.60
CA ASP A 115 -0.52 -5.91 -25.65
C ASP A 115 0.75 -5.29 -25.03
N ALA A 116 0.84 -3.95 -24.98
CA ALA A 116 1.99 -3.19 -24.50
C ALA A 116 1.95 -2.90 -22.99
N LYS A 117 1.79 -3.93 -22.16
CA LYS A 117 1.51 -3.83 -20.71
C LYS A 117 2.50 -2.96 -19.92
N LYS A 118 3.80 -3.03 -20.25
CA LYS A 118 4.83 -2.15 -19.65
C LYS A 118 4.61 -0.68 -19.99
N LYS A 119 4.18 -0.37 -21.20
CA LYS A 119 3.88 1.01 -21.60
C LYS A 119 2.63 1.52 -20.90
N VAL A 120 1.63 0.65 -20.72
CA VAL A 120 0.45 0.97 -19.91
C VAL A 120 0.86 1.35 -18.49
N ALA A 121 1.72 0.55 -17.83
CA ALA A 121 2.22 0.86 -16.49
C ALA A 121 2.89 2.24 -16.44
N ASN A 122 3.82 2.50 -17.38
CA ASN A 122 4.49 3.80 -17.48
C ASN A 122 3.51 4.96 -17.73
N TRP A 123 2.50 4.75 -18.57
CA TRP A 123 1.48 5.78 -18.82
C TRP A 123 0.63 6.07 -17.59
N VAL A 124 0.18 5.05 -16.91
CA VAL A 124 -0.62 5.21 -15.68
C VAL A 124 0.18 5.93 -14.61
N ILE A 125 1.42 5.52 -14.35
CA ILE A 125 2.27 6.11 -13.31
C ILE A 125 2.67 7.55 -13.66
N ASN A 126 3.16 7.79 -14.89
CA ASN A 126 3.81 9.06 -15.22
C ASN A 126 2.87 10.11 -15.82
N ASN A 127 1.71 9.72 -16.35
CA ASN A 127 0.78 10.67 -16.96
C ASN A 127 -0.56 10.72 -16.23
N VAL A 128 -1.20 9.57 -15.99
CA VAL A 128 -2.52 9.56 -15.30
C VAL A 128 -2.38 10.05 -13.88
N LEU A 129 -1.51 9.43 -13.08
CA LEU A 129 -1.29 9.83 -11.69
C LEU A 129 -0.74 11.24 -11.56
N ALA A 130 0.13 11.69 -12.48
CA ALA A 130 0.66 13.05 -12.45
C ALA A 130 -0.45 14.09 -12.57
N VAL A 131 -1.36 13.93 -13.55
CA VAL A 131 -2.50 14.85 -13.75
C VAL A 131 -3.50 14.76 -12.60
N LEU A 132 -3.78 13.56 -12.09
CA LEU A 132 -4.68 13.39 -10.96
C LEU A 132 -4.13 14.07 -9.69
N ASN A 133 -2.84 13.91 -9.41
CA ASN A 133 -2.17 14.56 -8.27
C ASN A 133 -2.12 16.08 -8.42
N GLU A 134 -1.85 16.60 -9.63
CA GLU A 134 -1.84 18.04 -9.90
C GLU A 134 -3.22 18.68 -9.66
N ARG A 135 -4.29 17.92 -9.91
CA ARG A 135 -5.68 18.38 -9.77
C ARG A 135 -6.35 17.97 -8.46
N ASP A 136 -5.62 17.33 -7.57
CA ASP A 136 -6.11 16.79 -6.28
C ASP A 136 -7.33 15.85 -6.46
N LEU A 137 -7.28 14.99 -7.49
CA LEU A 137 -8.33 14.04 -7.83
C LEU A 137 -7.92 12.60 -7.48
N LYS A 138 -8.91 11.80 -7.08
CA LYS A 138 -8.74 10.35 -6.91
C LYS A 138 -8.85 9.62 -8.25
N VAL A 139 -8.26 8.44 -8.36
CA VAL A 139 -8.30 7.61 -9.58
C VAL A 139 -9.74 7.30 -10.01
N ALA A 140 -10.64 7.02 -9.07
CA ALA A 140 -12.06 6.83 -9.33
C ALA A 140 -12.77 8.03 -10.00
N GLN A 141 -12.16 9.22 -9.93
CA GLN A 141 -12.66 10.46 -10.53
C GLN A 141 -11.99 10.75 -11.89
N CYS A 142 -11.13 9.85 -12.38
CA CYS A 142 -10.46 10.03 -13.66
C CYS A 142 -11.49 10.07 -14.80
N PRO A 143 -11.60 11.16 -15.56
CA PRO A 143 -12.58 11.27 -16.64
C PRO A 143 -12.20 10.43 -17.87
N VAL A 144 -10.93 10.05 -18.01
CA VAL A 144 -10.46 9.19 -19.10
C VAL A 144 -10.61 7.73 -18.67
N SER A 145 -11.49 6.99 -19.33
CA SER A 145 -11.70 5.57 -19.03
C SER A 145 -10.48 4.72 -19.41
N PRO A 146 -10.29 3.54 -18.77
CA PRO A 146 -9.24 2.58 -19.13
C PRO A 146 -9.19 2.25 -20.61
N SER A 147 -10.34 2.04 -21.24
CA SER A 147 -10.46 1.73 -22.68
C SER A 147 -9.98 2.87 -23.58
N LYS A 148 -10.32 4.13 -23.21
CA LYS A 148 -9.81 5.31 -23.95
C LYS A 148 -8.29 5.41 -23.85
N LEU A 149 -7.73 5.17 -22.67
CA LEU A 149 -6.28 5.16 -22.48
C LEU A 149 -5.61 4.03 -23.26
N ALA A 150 -6.16 2.82 -23.22
CA ALA A 150 -5.64 1.69 -24.00
C ALA A 150 -5.62 1.99 -25.50
N LEU A 151 -6.66 2.66 -26.02
CA LEU A 151 -6.72 3.08 -27.42
C LEU A 151 -5.61 4.09 -27.76
N ILE A 152 -5.37 5.09 -26.92
CA ILE A 152 -4.27 6.06 -27.10
C ILE A 152 -2.94 5.33 -27.20
N ILE A 153 -2.67 4.42 -26.26
CA ILE A 153 -1.42 3.64 -26.20
C ILE A 153 -1.28 2.77 -27.48
N LYS A 154 -2.36 2.15 -27.94
CA LYS A 154 -2.38 1.36 -29.17
C LYS A 154 -2.08 2.21 -30.42
N LEU A 155 -2.54 3.44 -30.46
CA LEU A 155 -2.21 4.37 -31.55
C LEU A 155 -0.73 4.76 -31.56
N VAL A 156 -0.13 4.93 -30.39
CA VAL A 156 1.32 5.15 -30.24
C VAL A 156 2.10 3.93 -30.70
N GLU A 157 1.69 2.72 -30.26
CA GLU A 157 2.35 1.46 -30.64
C GLU A 157 2.32 1.20 -32.14
N SER A 158 1.21 1.53 -32.79
CA SER A 158 1.07 1.40 -34.24
C SER A 158 1.80 2.50 -35.06
N GLY A 159 2.45 3.46 -34.36
CA GLY A 159 3.15 4.58 -35.01
C GLY A 159 2.23 5.61 -35.64
N LYS A 160 0.93 5.55 -35.41
CA LYS A 160 -0.05 6.52 -35.96
C LYS A 160 0.04 7.88 -35.30
N ILE A 161 0.44 7.93 -34.04
CA ILE A 161 0.66 9.15 -33.30
C ILE A 161 1.97 9.06 -32.49
N SER A 162 2.60 10.22 -32.24
CA SER A 162 3.78 10.32 -31.39
C SER A 162 3.37 10.35 -29.90
N ASN A 163 4.33 10.09 -28.99
CA ASN A 163 4.09 10.21 -27.56
C ASN A 163 3.63 11.62 -27.14
N ASN A 164 4.12 12.66 -27.79
CA ASN A 164 3.70 14.05 -27.49
C ASN A 164 2.25 14.28 -27.88
N GLN A 165 1.86 13.86 -29.09
CA GLN A 165 0.46 13.93 -29.52
C GLN A 165 -0.46 13.11 -28.61
N ALA A 166 -0.02 11.94 -28.15
CA ALA A 166 -0.78 11.12 -27.20
C ALA A 166 -1.03 11.85 -25.88
N LYS A 167 -0.04 12.58 -25.34
CA LYS A 167 -0.20 13.42 -24.14
C LYS A 167 -1.17 14.57 -24.37
N GLU A 168 -1.12 15.22 -25.51
CA GLU A 168 -2.06 16.28 -25.88
C GLU A 168 -3.49 15.73 -25.98
N ILE A 169 -3.68 14.59 -26.66
CA ILE A 169 -4.98 13.92 -26.76
C ILE A 169 -5.50 13.53 -25.37
N PHE A 170 -4.63 12.98 -24.50
CA PHE A 170 -4.99 12.64 -23.13
C PHE A 170 -5.45 13.86 -22.34
N ALA A 171 -4.73 14.98 -22.44
CA ALA A 171 -5.10 16.23 -21.77
C ALA A 171 -6.46 16.76 -22.27
N VAL A 172 -6.70 16.75 -23.57
CA VAL A 172 -8.00 17.16 -24.15
C VAL A 172 -9.13 16.26 -23.67
N LEU A 173 -8.92 14.93 -23.64
CA LEU A 173 -9.92 13.98 -23.13
C LEU A 173 -10.12 14.08 -21.62
N PHE A 174 -9.13 14.58 -20.89
CA PHE A 174 -9.25 14.80 -19.46
C PHE A 174 -10.13 16.03 -19.15
N ASP A 175 -10.02 17.06 -20.00
CA ASP A 175 -10.79 18.31 -19.86
C ASP A 175 -12.20 18.22 -20.49
N ASN A 176 -12.39 17.32 -21.48
CA ASN A 176 -13.63 17.12 -22.23
C ASN A 176 -13.88 15.61 -22.37
N PRO A 177 -14.37 14.93 -21.33
CA PRO A 177 -14.53 13.49 -21.28
C PRO A 177 -15.62 12.92 -22.23
#